data_92a417ab8bc553e1574336ad8f0c67bd
#
_entry.id   92a417ab8bc553e1574336ad8f0c67bd
#
_cell.length_a   1.000
_cell.length_b   1.000
_cell.length_c   1.000
_cell.angle_alpha   90.00
_cell.angle_beta   90.00
_cell.angle_gamma   90.00
#
_symmetry.space_group_name_H-M   'P 1'
#
loop_
_entity.id
_entity.type
_entity.pdbx_description
1 polymer ?
#
loop_
_entity_poly.entity_id
_entity_poly.type
_entity_poly.pdbx_seq_one_letter_code
_entity_poly.pdbx_strand_id
1 'polypeptide(L)'
;MTYPITIVDDFFEDPDAIVEMANALKYYPPDRGNWPGVRTKQLHVVEERFFNYFGEKVHLLFHDSKPEYWNMQTHFQKIEPFSEDQYDPLNRGWVHQDIDTHFGGIVYLNKDPSPDSGTSIYKTTSGYGFQYPDEIT
;
A
#
# COMPACT_ATOMS: atom_id res chain seq x y z
N MET A 1 5.18 8.53 22.40
CA MET A 1 5.39 7.23 21.78
C MET A 1 5.77 7.46 20.32
N THR A 2 6.91 6.97 19.92
CA THR A 2 7.37 7.11 18.56
C THR A 2 6.88 5.89 17.79
N TYR A 3 6.15 6.10 16.69
CA TYR A 3 5.81 5.00 15.80
C TYR A 3 7.04 4.68 14.94
N PRO A 4 7.37 3.42 14.74
CA PRO A 4 8.46 3.03 13.88
C PRO A 4 8.05 3.26 12.42
N ILE A 5 8.37 4.43 11.90
CA ILE A 5 8.12 4.82 10.52
C ILE A 5 9.46 5.05 9.85
N THR A 6 9.64 4.44 8.71
CA THR A 6 10.78 4.69 7.84
C THR A 6 10.27 5.33 6.55
N ILE A 7 10.84 6.48 6.20
CA ILE A 7 10.55 7.18 4.95
C ILE A 7 11.81 7.09 4.10
N VAL A 8 11.65 6.67 2.85
CA VAL A 8 12.74 6.53 1.89
C VAL A 8 12.37 7.30 0.64
N ASP A 9 13.12 8.36 0.37
CA ASP A 9 13.02 9.08 -0.89
C ASP A 9 13.79 8.34 -1.98
N ASP A 10 13.41 8.57 -3.24
CA ASP A 10 14.09 8.00 -4.41
C ASP A 10 14.25 6.47 -4.33
N PHE A 11 13.18 5.80 -3.87
CA PHE A 11 13.21 4.35 -3.65
C PHE A 11 13.53 3.55 -4.92
N PHE A 12 13.04 3.96 -6.07
CA PHE A 12 13.39 3.40 -7.38
C PHE A 12 14.28 4.35 -8.16
N GLU A 13 15.29 3.83 -8.82
CA GLU A 13 16.18 4.62 -9.70
C GLU A 13 15.44 5.17 -10.91
N ASP A 14 14.52 4.39 -11.46
CA ASP A 14 13.67 4.76 -12.60
C ASP A 14 12.19 4.51 -12.28
N PRO A 15 11.54 5.43 -11.57
CA PRO A 15 10.13 5.29 -11.22
C PRO A 15 9.20 5.32 -12.44
N ASP A 16 9.61 5.98 -13.54
CA ASP A 16 8.81 6.04 -14.76
C ASP A 16 8.72 4.68 -15.44
N ALA A 17 9.78 3.92 -15.47
CA ALA A 17 9.75 2.54 -15.97
C ALA A 17 8.81 1.64 -15.13
N ILE A 18 8.75 1.86 -13.82
CA ILE A 18 7.82 1.13 -12.94
C ILE A 18 6.37 1.52 -13.25
N VAL A 19 6.10 2.80 -13.46
CA VAL A 19 4.77 3.29 -13.84
C VAL A 19 4.33 2.74 -15.19
N GLU A 20 5.24 2.71 -16.17
CA GLU A 20 4.96 2.13 -17.50
C GLU A 20 4.59 0.65 -17.39
N MET A 21 5.38 -0.13 -16.65
CA MET A 21 5.10 -1.54 -16.39
C MET A 21 3.75 -1.71 -15.68
N ALA A 22 3.48 -0.93 -14.65
CA ALA A 22 2.23 -0.97 -13.90
C ALA A 22 1.01 -0.64 -14.80
N ASN A 23 1.15 0.32 -15.71
CA ASN A 23 0.09 0.68 -16.65
C ASN A 23 -0.23 -0.40 -17.69
N ALA A 24 0.70 -1.27 -17.99
CA ALA A 24 0.50 -2.39 -18.90
C ALA A 24 -0.27 -3.57 -18.25
N LEU A 25 -0.41 -3.57 -16.93
CA LEU A 25 -1.10 -4.64 -16.20
C LEU A 25 -2.61 -4.44 -16.16
N LYS A 26 -3.34 -5.53 -15.94
CA LYS A 26 -4.78 -5.52 -15.75
C LYS A 26 -5.14 -5.21 -14.30
N TYR A 27 -6.11 -4.34 -14.13
CA TYR A 27 -6.65 -3.91 -12.84
C TYR A 27 -8.08 -4.43 -12.66
N TYR A 28 -8.43 -4.67 -11.39
CA TYR A 28 -9.71 -5.23 -10.99
C TYR A 28 -10.30 -4.40 -9.85
N PRO A 29 -11.64 -4.22 -9.84
CA PRO A 29 -12.32 -3.64 -8.69
C PRO A 29 -12.23 -4.60 -7.48
N PRO A 30 -12.49 -4.11 -6.26
CA PRO A 30 -12.59 -4.97 -5.09
C PRO A 30 -13.74 -5.96 -5.24
N ASP A 31 -13.45 -7.25 -5.08
CA ASP A 31 -14.44 -8.33 -5.03
C ASP A 31 -14.71 -8.79 -3.60
N ARG A 32 -13.70 -8.70 -2.76
CA ARG A 32 -13.76 -8.96 -1.32
C ARG A 32 -12.88 -7.95 -0.59
N GLY A 33 -13.46 -7.22 0.32
CA GLY A 33 -12.77 -6.17 1.06
C GLY A 33 -13.10 -4.77 0.54
N ASN A 34 -12.71 -3.77 1.33
CA ASN A 34 -13.00 -2.37 1.08
C ASN A 34 -11.70 -1.61 0.91
N TRP A 35 -11.26 -1.45 -0.32
CA TRP A 35 -10.16 -0.55 -0.65
C TRP A 35 -10.58 0.38 -1.79
N PRO A 36 -10.09 1.61 -1.80
CA PRO A 36 -10.41 2.55 -2.86
C PRO A 36 -9.73 2.15 -4.18
N GLY A 37 -10.38 2.46 -5.29
CA GLY A 37 -9.82 2.27 -6.62
C GLY A 37 -9.77 0.82 -7.08
N VAL A 38 -8.78 0.52 -7.89
CA VAL A 38 -8.59 -0.80 -8.51
C VAL A 38 -7.19 -1.32 -8.27
N ARG A 39 -7.04 -2.63 -8.18
CA ARG A 39 -5.74 -3.31 -7.94
C ARG A 39 -5.43 -4.32 -9.01
N THR A 40 -4.15 -4.53 -9.26
CA THR A 40 -3.68 -5.69 -10.03
C THR A 40 -3.87 -6.97 -9.21
N LYS A 41 -3.71 -8.11 -9.84
CA LYS A 41 -3.42 -9.33 -9.10
C LYS A 41 -2.11 -9.19 -8.35
N GLN A 42 -1.85 -10.09 -7.40
CA GLN A 42 -0.59 -10.15 -6.66
C GLN A 42 0.61 -10.16 -7.61
N LEU A 43 1.62 -9.35 -7.34
CA LEU A 43 2.76 -9.18 -8.25
C LEU A 43 3.58 -10.46 -8.42
N HIS A 44 3.63 -11.34 -7.43
CA HIS A 44 4.29 -12.64 -7.58
C HIS A 44 3.64 -13.53 -8.66
N VAL A 45 2.39 -13.22 -9.06
CA VAL A 45 1.67 -13.94 -10.12
C VAL A 45 1.85 -13.26 -11.48
N VAL A 46 1.82 -11.94 -11.52
CA VAL A 46 1.75 -11.19 -12.79
C VAL A 46 3.08 -10.55 -13.20
N GLU A 47 3.98 -10.30 -12.24
CA GLU A 47 5.29 -9.69 -12.46
C GLU A 47 6.34 -10.25 -11.49
N GLU A 48 6.63 -11.55 -11.58
CA GLU A 48 7.51 -12.26 -10.67
C GLU A 48 8.91 -11.64 -10.56
N ARG A 49 9.48 -11.21 -11.66
CA ARG A 49 10.82 -10.58 -11.66
C ARG A 49 10.84 -9.28 -10.87
N PHE A 50 9.85 -8.44 -11.08
CA PHE A 50 9.70 -7.21 -10.32
C PHE A 50 9.37 -7.49 -8.86
N PHE A 51 8.51 -8.46 -8.58
CA PHE A 51 8.19 -8.89 -7.21
C PHE A 51 9.46 -9.27 -6.43
N ASN A 52 10.33 -10.09 -7.01
CA ASN A 52 11.58 -10.50 -6.36
C ASN A 52 12.52 -9.32 -6.15
N TYR A 53 12.72 -8.48 -7.16
CA TYR A 53 13.53 -7.27 -7.05
C TYR A 53 13.02 -6.33 -5.95
N PHE A 54 11.71 -6.08 -5.94
CA PHE A 54 11.07 -5.21 -4.95
C PHE A 54 11.18 -5.78 -3.54
N GLY A 55 10.91 -7.06 -3.38
CA GLY A 55 11.03 -7.75 -2.10
C GLY A 55 12.45 -7.69 -1.53
N GLU A 56 13.48 -7.97 -2.34
CA GLU A 56 14.86 -7.83 -1.93
C GLU A 56 15.20 -6.40 -1.49
N LYS A 57 14.77 -5.43 -2.25
CA LYS A 57 15.00 -4.01 -1.96
C LYS A 57 14.33 -3.58 -0.65
N VAL A 58 13.11 -4.02 -0.39
CA VAL A 58 12.40 -3.76 0.87
C VAL A 58 13.12 -4.41 2.05
N HIS A 59 13.50 -5.68 1.92
CA HIS A 59 14.17 -6.39 3.02
C HIS A 59 15.51 -5.78 3.40
N LEU A 60 16.27 -5.29 2.42
CA LEU A 60 17.55 -4.62 2.67
C LEU A 60 17.44 -3.29 3.43
N LEU A 61 16.24 -2.71 3.53
CA LEU A 61 16.00 -1.55 4.41
C LEU A 61 16.02 -1.92 5.90
N PHE A 62 15.72 -3.15 6.23
CA PHE A 62 15.52 -3.59 7.62
C PHE A 62 16.52 -4.67 8.06
N HIS A 63 17.28 -5.25 7.14
CA HIS A 63 18.21 -6.34 7.39
C HIS A 63 19.52 -6.12 6.68
N ASP A 64 20.62 -6.53 7.29
CA ASP A 64 21.96 -6.45 6.69
C ASP A 64 22.14 -7.44 5.54
N SER A 65 21.26 -8.44 5.46
CA SER A 65 21.29 -9.46 4.42
C SER A 65 19.87 -9.89 4.04
N LYS A 66 19.74 -10.44 2.86
CA LYS A 66 18.47 -11.01 2.40
C LYS A 66 18.03 -12.14 3.35
N PRO A 67 16.79 -12.11 3.89
CA PRO A 67 16.27 -13.19 4.70
C PRO A 67 16.13 -14.47 3.87
N GLU A 68 16.32 -15.63 4.51
CA GLU A 68 16.23 -16.93 3.86
C GLU A 68 14.79 -17.23 3.39
N TYR A 69 13.82 -16.83 4.21
CA TYR A 69 12.39 -16.99 3.92
C TYR A 69 11.66 -15.69 4.12
N TRP A 70 10.82 -15.33 3.15
CA TRP A 70 9.96 -14.17 3.23
C TRP A 70 8.70 -14.35 2.39
N ASN A 71 7.67 -13.65 2.76
CA ASN A 71 6.41 -13.57 2.05
C ASN A 71 5.99 -12.10 1.97
N MET A 72 5.47 -11.69 0.85
CA MET A 72 4.99 -10.33 0.65
C MET A 72 3.69 -10.36 -0.17
N GLN A 73 2.66 -9.70 0.34
CA GLN A 73 1.47 -9.38 -0.43
C GLN A 73 1.65 -8.00 -1.03
N THR A 74 1.64 -7.92 -2.35
CA THR A 74 1.85 -6.65 -3.03
C THR A 74 1.14 -6.57 -4.37
N HIS A 75 0.62 -5.39 -4.69
CA HIS A 75 -0.03 -5.08 -5.94
C HIS A 75 0.20 -3.63 -6.32
N PHE A 76 0.02 -3.30 -7.58
CA PHE A 76 -0.21 -1.92 -7.96
C PHE A 76 -1.67 -1.55 -7.72
N GLN A 77 -1.88 -0.33 -7.28
CA GLN A 77 -3.21 0.22 -7.03
C GLN A 77 -3.35 1.56 -7.73
N LYS A 78 -4.49 1.77 -8.39
CA LYS A 78 -4.88 3.05 -8.96
C LYS A 78 -6.08 3.56 -8.20
N ILE A 79 -5.97 4.79 -7.69
CA ILE A 79 -7.04 5.47 -6.98
C ILE A 79 -7.35 6.73 -7.76
N GLU A 80 -8.59 6.84 -8.24
CA GLU A 80 -9.10 8.06 -8.84
C GLU A 80 -9.41 9.09 -7.75
N PRO A 81 -9.49 10.37 -8.09
CA PRO A 81 -9.97 11.38 -7.16
C PRO A 81 -11.28 10.96 -6.52
N PHE A 82 -11.39 11.13 -5.22
CA PHE A 82 -12.60 10.78 -4.50
C PHE A 82 -13.76 11.64 -5.00
N SER A 83 -14.95 11.02 -5.08
CA SER A 83 -16.17 11.74 -5.37
C SER A 83 -16.52 12.67 -4.20
N GLU A 84 -17.35 13.69 -4.45
CA GLU A 84 -17.84 14.56 -3.39
C GLU A 84 -18.75 13.84 -2.38
N ASP A 85 -19.25 12.66 -2.74
CA ASP A 85 -20.02 11.83 -1.84
C ASP A 85 -19.09 11.12 -0.85
N GLN A 86 -19.01 11.67 0.35
CA GLN A 86 -18.22 11.10 1.44
C GLN A 86 -18.71 9.71 1.90
N TYR A 87 -19.92 9.32 1.52
CA TYR A 87 -20.50 8.01 1.86
C TYR A 87 -20.27 6.95 0.78
N ASP A 88 -19.70 7.34 -0.36
CA ASP A 88 -19.34 6.38 -1.39
C ASP A 88 -18.30 5.38 -0.82
N PRO A 89 -18.61 4.09 -0.80
CA PRO A 89 -17.67 3.07 -0.30
C PRO A 89 -16.32 3.08 -1.01
N LEU A 90 -16.26 3.54 -2.26
CA LEU A 90 -15.02 3.66 -3.03
C LEU A 90 -14.13 4.81 -2.56
N ASN A 91 -14.69 5.76 -1.81
CA ASN A 91 -13.98 6.91 -1.27
C ASN A 91 -13.41 6.67 0.13
N ARG A 92 -13.73 5.55 0.75
CA ARG A 92 -13.29 5.30 2.12
C ARG A 92 -11.98 4.55 2.15
N GLY A 93 -10.96 5.21 2.70
CA GLY A 93 -9.90 4.51 3.37
C GLY A 93 -10.38 4.05 4.75
N TRP A 94 -10.10 2.81 5.10
CA TRP A 94 -10.46 2.26 6.41
C TRP A 94 -9.26 2.35 7.34
N VAL A 95 -9.48 2.81 8.57
CA VAL A 95 -8.48 2.69 9.62
C VAL A 95 -8.41 1.22 10.01
N HIS A 96 -7.30 0.57 9.73
CA HIS A 96 -7.10 -0.86 10.00
C HIS A 96 -5.66 -1.14 10.40
N GLN A 97 -5.41 -2.35 10.82
CA GLN A 97 -4.07 -2.90 11.02
C GLN A 97 -3.95 -4.15 10.18
N ASP A 98 -2.83 -4.30 9.53
CA ASP A 98 -2.51 -5.52 8.84
C ASP A 98 -2.14 -6.60 9.86
N ILE A 99 -2.93 -7.66 9.89
CA ILE A 99 -2.73 -8.78 10.83
C ILE A 99 -1.65 -9.71 10.26
N ASP A 100 -0.81 -10.25 11.13
CA ASP A 100 0.25 -11.20 10.77
C ASP A 100 1.30 -10.65 9.79
N THR A 101 1.49 -9.34 9.78
CA THR A 101 2.54 -8.69 9.01
C THR A 101 3.62 -8.09 9.91
N HIS A 102 4.87 -8.18 9.48
CA HIS A 102 5.99 -7.54 10.17
C HIS A 102 6.16 -6.09 9.71
N PHE A 103 5.89 -5.82 8.43
CA PHE A 103 6.02 -4.52 7.80
C PHE A 103 4.85 -4.27 6.86
N GLY A 104 4.29 -3.09 6.94
CA GLY A 104 3.40 -2.53 5.91
C GLY A 104 4.13 -1.41 5.19
N GLY A 105 3.89 -1.26 3.90
CA GLY A 105 4.55 -0.21 3.13
C GLY A 105 3.74 0.24 1.92
N ILE A 106 3.96 1.48 1.54
CA ILE A 106 3.38 2.08 0.34
C ILE A 106 4.49 2.82 -0.40
N VAL A 107 4.58 2.58 -1.69
CA VAL A 107 5.42 3.37 -2.59
C VAL A 107 4.50 4.22 -3.47
N TYR A 108 4.61 5.53 -3.33
CA TYR A 108 3.88 6.48 -4.16
C TYR A 108 4.61 6.67 -5.48
N LEU A 109 3.93 6.42 -6.59
CA LEU A 109 4.50 6.49 -7.94
C LEU A 109 3.93 7.63 -8.77
N ASN A 110 2.96 8.36 -8.27
CA ASN A 110 2.38 9.52 -8.96
C ASN A 110 3.29 10.73 -8.85
N LYS A 111 3.54 11.42 -9.98
CA LYS A 111 4.49 12.55 -10.06
C LYS A 111 4.00 13.79 -9.32
N ASP A 112 2.72 14.08 -9.44
CA ASP A 112 2.09 15.29 -8.89
C ASP A 112 0.90 14.91 -8.00
N PRO A 113 1.16 14.34 -6.80
CA PRO A 113 0.09 13.98 -5.89
C PRO A 113 -0.62 15.23 -5.36
N SER A 114 -1.94 15.15 -5.21
CA SER A 114 -2.67 16.18 -4.47
C SER A 114 -2.11 16.30 -3.04
N PRO A 115 -1.98 17.52 -2.50
CA PRO A 115 -1.54 17.71 -1.11
C PRO A 115 -2.38 16.96 -0.07
N ASP A 116 -3.65 16.70 -0.41
CA ASP A 116 -4.59 15.99 0.46
C ASP A 116 -4.57 14.47 0.25
N SER A 117 -3.74 13.97 -0.67
CA SER A 117 -3.56 12.54 -0.90
C SER A 117 -2.48 11.96 0.02
N GLY A 118 -2.60 10.70 0.34
CA GLY A 118 -1.61 10.01 1.17
C GLY A 118 -2.23 9.04 2.15
N THR A 119 -1.39 8.58 3.09
CA THR A 119 -1.78 7.63 4.12
C THR A 119 -1.52 8.23 5.48
N SER A 120 -2.52 8.16 6.35
CA SER A 120 -2.40 8.62 7.73
C SER A 120 -2.20 7.44 8.67
N ILE A 121 -1.37 7.63 9.66
CA ILE A 121 -1.12 6.66 10.72
C ILE A 121 -1.78 7.16 12.00
N TYR A 122 -2.59 6.30 12.61
CA TYR A 122 -3.38 6.63 13.78
C TYR A 122 -2.84 5.92 15.02
N LYS A 123 -2.93 6.60 16.15
CA LYS A 123 -2.64 6.02 17.46
C LYS A 123 -3.86 5.23 17.94
N THR A 124 -3.65 4.03 18.40
CA THR A 124 -4.68 3.27 19.11
C THR A 124 -5.00 3.96 20.45
N THR A 125 -6.26 4.31 20.66
CA THR A 125 -6.72 5.00 21.87
C THR A 125 -7.26 4.06 22.94
N SER A 126 -7.63 2.82 22.58
CA SER A 126 -8.08 1.79 23.52
C SER A 126 -7.08 0.62 23.51
N GLY A 127 -6.79 0.08 24.68
CA GLY A 127 -5.86 -1.05 24.84
C GLY A 127 -6.37 -2.38 24.27
N TYR A 128 -7.53 -2.41 23.63
CA TYR A 128 -8.16 -3.59 23.04
C TYR A 128 -8.78 -3.25 21.72
N GLY A 129 -8.21 -3.80 20.66
CA GLY A 129 -8.86 -4.01 19.38
C GLY A 129 -9.18 -2.75 18.57
N PHE A 130 -9.44 -3.02 17.32
CA PHE A 130 -9.90 -2.04 16.35
C PHE A 130 -11.29 -1.58 16.66
N GLN A 131 -11.50 -0.26 16.70
CA GLN A 131 -12.79 0.29 16.41
C GLN A 131 -12.89 0.43 14.90
N TYR A 132 -13.85 -0.24 14.31
CA TYR A 132 -14.18 -0.06 12.91
C TYR A 132 -14.70 1.37 12.68
N PRO A 133 -14.48 1.94 11.49
CA PRO A 133 -14.89 3.30 11.15
C PRO A 133 -16.39 3.59 11.31
N ASP A 134 -17.23 2.57 11.39
CA ASP A 134 -18.68 2.73 11.60
C ASP A 134 -19.01 3.34 12.97
N GLU A 135 -18.04 3.40 13.89
CA GLU A 135 -18.19 4.00 15.21
C GLU A 135 -17.57 5.42 15.29
N ILE A 136 -16.94 5.88 14.21
CA ILE A 136 -16.45 7.25 14.09
C ILE A 136 -17.56 8.09 13.48
N THR A 137 -18.54 8.41 14.27
CA THR A 137 -19.49 9.46 13.97
C THR A 137 -18.92 10.83 14.32
#